data_2ded6a9bce8affd7d012a0516f4c2821
#
_entry.id   2ded6a9bce8affd7d012a0516f4c2821
#
_cell.length_a   1.000
_cell.length_b   1.000
_cell.length_c   1.000
_cell.angle_alpha   90.00
_cell.angle_beta   90.00
_cell.angle_gamma   90.00
#
_symmetry.space_group_name_H-M   'P 1'
#
loop_
_entity.id
_entity.type
_entity.pdbx_description
1 polymer ?
#
loop_
_entity_poly.entity_id
_entity_poly.type
_entity_poly.pdbx_seq_one_letter_code
_entity_poly.pdbx_strand_id
1 'polypeptide(L)'
;MHGNAKGLARQEIVKQVMQSEESIHDYTLHIPVGNAAKKLQQWKRQGAKICYLSSHKNAEDVAEDKFVLKKYAFPDGQIFYRRNREGYKDVIERIRPLPDVIVEDDCESIGGKVEMVYPNLKPELKNKIKSIVVKESGGIDYLPDEISELVKWNWK
;
A
#
# COMPACT_ATOMS: atom_id res chain seq x y z
N MET A 1 2.93 0.65 9.03
CA MET A 1 2.35 1.31 10.23
C MET A 1 3.45 2.01 11.01
N HIS A 2 3.13 3.00 11.83
CA HIS A 2 4.10 3.75 12.63
C HIS A 2 4.74 2.89 13.75
N GLY A 3 5.91 3.32 14.25
CA GLY A 3 6.74 2.50 15.15
C GLY A 3 6.07 2.16 16.49
N ASN A 4 5.31 3.09 17.06
CA ASN A 4 4.60 2.90 18.33
C ASN A 4 3.40 1.94 18.23
N ALA A 5 3.03 1.53 17.02
CA ALA A 5 1.97 0.55 16.79
C ALA A 5 2.38 -0.91 17.03
N LYS A 6 3.67 -1.17 17.30
CA LYS A 6 4.17 -2.53 17.48
C LYS A 6 3.48 -3.25 18.63
N GLY A 7 2.85 -4.38 18.31
CA GLY A 7 2.17 -5.23 19.31
C GLY A 7 0.77 -4.77 19.70
N LEU A 8 0.27 -3.67 19.15
CA LEU A 8 -1.08 -3.19 19.39
C LEU A 8 -2.12 -3.91 18.51
N ALA A 9 -3.35 -3.97 18.99
CA ALA A 9 -4.48 -4.41 18.19
C ALA A 9 -4.78 -3.39 17.08
N ARG A 10 -5.26 -3.87 15.91
CA ARG A 10 -5.56 -3.02 14.75
C ARG A 10 -6.44 -1.80 15.10
N GLN A 11 -7.46 -1.99 15.91
CA GLN A 11 -8.38 -0.91 16.30
C GLN A 11 -7.68 0.21 17.07
N GLU A 12 -6.71 -0.13 17.93
CA GLU A 12 -5.92 0.86 18.65
C GLU A 12 -4.97 1.61 17.70
N ILE A 13 -4.39 0.92 16.72
CA ILE A 13 -3.54 1.54 15.70
C ILE A 13 -4.34 2.55 14.87
N VAL A 14 -5.52 2.17 14.39
CA VAL A 14 -6.42 3.07 13.64
C VAL A 14 -6.80 4.28 14.48
N LYS A 15 -7.11 4.09 15.75
CA LYS A 15 -7.42 5.19 16.68
C LYS A 15 -6.25 6.16 16.84
N GLN A 16 -5.01 5.66 16.98
CA GLN A 16 -3.81 6.50 17.06
C GLN A 16 -3.62 7.33 15.78
N VAL A 17 -3.86 6.74 14.60
CA VAL A 17 -3.80 7.46 13.32
C VAL A 17 -4.87 8.56 13.27
N MET A 18 -6.10 8.28 13.66
CA MET A 18 -7.18 9.29 13.74
C MET A 18 -6.85 10.43 14.72
N GLN A 19 -6.07 10.16 15.77
CA GLN A 19 -5.65 11.13 16.77
C GLN A 19 -4.36 11.87 16.39
N SER A 20 -3.79 11.58 15.21
CA SER A 20 -2.52 12.15 14.72
C SER A 20 -1.38 12.00 15.73
N GLU A 21 -1.20 10.80 16.27
CA GLU A 21 -0.13 10.49 17.21
C GLU A 21 1.25 10.83 16.59
N GLU A 22 2.17 11.41 17.36
CA GLU A 22 3.40 12.04 16.86
C GLU A 22 4.28 11.07 16.05
N SER A 23 4.37 9.80 16.48
CA SER A 23 5.18 8.78 15.78
C SER A 23 4.71 8.44 14.36
N ILE A 24 3.51 8.89 13.96
CA ILE A 24 2.99 8.71 12.59
C ILE A 24 3.80 9.55 11.61
N HIS A 25 4.33 10.68 12.04
CA HIS A 25 5.11 11.62 11.23
C HIS A 25 6.61 11.30 11.18
N ASP A 26 7.08 10.34 11.97
CA ASP A 26 8.44 9.80 11.85
C ASP A 26 8.43 8.58 10.93
N TYR A 27 8.51 8.83 9.65
CA TYR A 27 8.42 7.78 8.63
C TYR A 27 9.56 6.77 8.69
N THR A 28 10.73 7.16 9.20
CA THR A 28 11.90 6.27 9.34
C THR A 28 11.69 5.18 10.39
N LEU A 29 10.78 5.41 11.33
CA LEU A 29 10.41 4.46 12.38
C LEU A 29 9.25 3.53 11.96
N HIS A 30 8.70 3.70 10.77
CA HIS A 30 7.63 2.84 10.29
C HIS A 30 8.08 1.38 10.21
N ILE A 31 7.16 0.48 10.52
CA ILE A 31 7.38 -0.97 10.56
C ILE A 31 6.38 -1.69 9.65
N PRO A 32 6.74 -2.85 9.09
CA PRO A 32 5.81 -3.64 8.29
C PRO A 32 4.64 -4.14 9.13
N VAL A 33 3.51 -4.36 8.48
CA VAL A 33 2.38 -5.09 9.06
C VAL A 33 2.57 -6.57 8.74
N GLY A 34 2.62 -7.40 9.77
CA GLY A 34 2.80 -8.84 9.61
C GLY A 34 4.04 -9.22 8.81
N ASN A 35 3.89 -10.18 7.91
CA ASN A 35 4.94 -10.69 7.04
C ASN A 35 4.91 -10.08 5.63
N ALA A 36 4.43 -8.85 5.48
CA ALA A 36 4.23 -8.21 4.18
C ALA A 36 5.46 -8.27 3.27
N ALA A 37 6.66 -8.00 3.80
CA ALA A 37 7.89 -8.07 3.02
C ALA A 37 8.14 -9.48 2.47
N LYS A 38 7.97 -10.52 3.29
CA LYS A 38 8.12 -11.93 2.89
C LYS A 38 7.10 -12.32 1.81
N LYS A 39 5.85 -11.90 1.95
CA LYS A 39 4.77 -12.13 0.98
C LYS A 39 5.10 -11.50 -0.38
N LEU A 40 5.52 -10.25 -0.40
CA LEU A 40 5.91 -9.56 -1.63
C LEU A 40 7.16 -10.17 -2.28
N GLN A 41 8.15 -10.62 -1.48
CA GLN A 41 9.29 -11.36 -1.98
C GLN A 41 8.88 -12.68 -2.64
N GLN A 42 7.89 -13.37 -2.08
CA GLN A 42 7.36 -14.60 -2.65
C GLN A 42 6.69 -14.36 -4.00
N TRP A 43 5.85 -13.32 -4.11
CA TRP A 43 5.24 -12.95 -5.38
C TRP A 43 6.28 -12.51 -6.41
N LYS A 44 7.31 -11.77 -6.00
CA LYS A 44 8.42 -11.39 -6.89
C LYS A 44 9.16 -12.60 -7.46
N ARG A 45 9.43 -13.63 -6.63
CA ARG A 45 10.07 -14.88 -7.10
C ARG A 45 9.22 -15.64 -8.13
N GLN A 46 7.90 -15.45 -8.12
CA GLN A 46 6.97 -16.01 -9.11
C GLN A 46 6.85 -15.13 -10.37
N GLY A 47 7.65 -14.07 -10.50
CA GLY A 47 7.68 -13.20 -11.67
C GLY A 47 6.88 -11.91 -11.55
N ALA A 48 6.27 -11.59 -10.40
CA ALA A 48 5.61 -10.32 -10.23
C ALA A 48 6.60 -9.15 -10.25
N LYS A 49 6.24 -8.11 -10.98
CA LYS A 49 6.90 -6.81 -10.89
C LYS A 49 6.24 -6.00 -9.79
N ILE A 50 6.94 -5.82 -8.69
CA ILE A 50 6.44 -5.06 -7.55
C ILE A 50 6.67 -3.57 -7.76
N CYS A 51 5.63 -2.77 -7.51
CA CYS A 51 5.68 -1.32 -7.47
C CYS A 51 4.98 -0.84 -6.21
N TYR A 52 5.38 0.31 -5.72
CA TYR A 52 4.82 0.93 -4.53
C TYR A 52 4.18 2.27 -4.87
N LEU A 53 3.07 2.58 -4.23
CA LEU A 53 2.44 3.89 -4.29
C LEU A 53 2.56 4.54 -2.91
N SER A 54 3.34 5.62 -2.84
CA SER A 54 3.53 6.39 -1.63
C SER A 54 2.45 7.46 -1.47
N SER A 55 2.08 7.75 -0.24
CA SER A 55 1.19 8.86 0.12
C SER A 55 1.87 10.22 0.06
N HIS A 56 3.20 10.24 0.01
CA HIS A 56 3.99 11.47 0.01
C HIS A 56 3.89 12.26 -1.30
N LYS A 57 4.28 13.53 -1.24
CA LYS A 57 4.21 14.48 -2.37
C LYS A 57 5.57 15.04 -2.77
N ASN A 58 6.60 14.77 -1.99
CA ASN A 58 7.96 15.25 -2.24
C ASN A 58 8.98 14.10 -2.23
N ALA A 59 10.13 14.34 -2.83
CA ALA A 59 11.16 13.33 -2.99
C ALA A 59 11.88 12.97 -1.68
N GLU A 60 11.90 13.87 -0.71
CA GLU A 60 12.57 13.68 0.59
C GLU A 60 11.80 12.65 1.42
N ASP A 61 10.49 12.83 1.59
CA ASP A 61 9.65 11.86 2.29
C ASP A 61 9.64 10.49 1.59
N VAL A 62 9.66 10.49 0.26
CA VAL A 62 9.77 9.23 -0.53
C VAL A 62 11.12 8.53 -0.31
N ALA A 63 12.18 9.27 -0.03
CA ALA A 63 13.47 8.68 0.33
C ALA A 63 13.40 7.95 1.69
N GLU A 64 12.60 8.44 2.64
CA GLU A 64 12.33 7.75 3.90
C GLU A 64 11.53 6.45 3.69
N ASP A 65 10.51 6.47 2.85
CA ASP A 65 9.82 5.24 2.43
C ASP A 65 10.79 4.21 1.89
N LYS A 66 11.67 4.63 0.98
CA LYS A 66 12.69 3.76 0.38
C LYS A 66 13.65 3.19 1.41
N PHE A 67 14.04 3.99 2.38
CA PHE A 67 14.87 3.55 3.51
C PHE A 67 14.17 2.45 4.31
N VAL A 68 12.90 2.65 4.67
CA VAL A 68 12.09 1.68 5.44
C VAL A 68 11.89 0.38 4.65
N LEU A 69 11.53 0.47 3.37
CA LEU A 69 11.39 -0.71 2.51
C LEU A 69 12.68 -1.53 2.47
N LYS A 70 13.84 -0.88 2.32
CA LYS A 70 15.14 -1.53 2.32
C LYS A 70 15.49 -2.14 3.70
N LYS A 71 15.26 -1.39 4.78
CA LYS A 71 15.51 -1.83 6.17
C LYS A 71 14.80 -3.15 6.50
N TYR A 72 13.60 -3.33 5.98
CA TYR A 72 12.78 -4.54 6.24
C TYR A 72 12.77 -5.55 5.09
N ALA A 73 13.75 -5.47 4.20
CA ALA A 73 13.93 -6.40 3.08
C ALA A 73 12.69 -6.56 2.18
N PHE A 74 11.94 -5.49 1.97
CA PHE A 74 10.94 -5.47 0.91
C PHE A 74 11.60 -5.63 -0.45
N PRO A 75 10.95 -6.28 -1.43
CA PRO A 75 11.53 -6.42 -2.75
C PRO A 75 11.77 -5.06 -3.42
N ASP A 76 12.88 -4.94 -4.16
CA ASP A 76 13.11 -3.74 -4.96
C ASP A 76 11.98 -3.52 -5.95
N GLY A 77 11.51 -2.29 -6.02
CA GLY A 77 10.44 -1.86 -6.89
C GLY A 77 10.43 -0.36 -7.07
N GLN A 78 9.81 0.10 -8.15
CA GLN A 78 9.65 1.52 -8.38
C GLN A 78 8.64 2.08 -7.38
N ILE A 79 8.97 3.23 -6.76
CA ILE A 79 8.06 3.97 -5.90
C ILE A 79 7.46 5.09 -6.72
N PHE A 80 6.15 5.08 -6.84
CA PHE A 80 5.37 6.17 -7.43
C PHE A 80 4.80 7.01 -6.30
N TYR A 81 4.69 8.30 -6.51
CA TYR A 81 4.16 9.25 -5.54
C TYR A 81 3.43 10.39 -6.22
N ARG A 82 2.61 11.10 -5.47
CA ARG A 82 1.80 12.21 -5.96
C ARG A 82 2.68 13.42 -6.29
N ARG A 83 2.31 14.14 -7.35
CA ARG A 83 2.96 15.40 -7.74
C ARG A 83 1.95 16.54 -7.61
N ASN A 84 2.38 17.65 -7.02
CA ASN A 84 1.55 18.84 -6.90
C ASN A 84 0.13 18.55 -6.36
N ARG A 85 -0.90 18.72 -7.20
CA ARG A 85 -2.31 18.53 -6.86
C ARG A 85 -2.86 17.15 -7.21
N GLU A 86 -2.03 16.20 -7.56
CA GLU A 86 -2.46 14.84 -7.89
C GLU A 86 -3.10 14.13 -6.68
N GLY A 87 -4.20 13.44 -6.91
CA GLY A 87 -4.69 12.38 -6.04
C GLY A 87 -4.02 11.06 -6.35
N TYR A 88 -4.27 10.04 -5.54
CA TYR A 88 -3.71 8.69 -5.76
C TYR A 88 -4.13 8.08 -7.11
N LYS A 89 -5.39 8.26 -7.51
CA LYS A 89 -5.89 7.80 -8.80
C LYS A 89 -5.10 8.36 -9.98
N ASP A 90 -4.73 9.66 -9.91
CA ASP A 90 -4.02 10.33 -10.99
C ASP A 90 -2.64 9.72 -11.23
N VAL A 91 -1.99 9.26 -10.14
CA VAL A 91 -0.73 8.54 -10.22
C VAL A 91 -0.92 7.23 -11.00
N ILE A 92 -1.92 6.43 -10.67
CA ILE A 92 -2.20 5.16 -11.36
C ILE A 92 -2.60 5.41 -12.82
N GLU A 93 -3.40 6.43 -13.09
CA GLU A 93 -3.83 6.78 -14.44
C GLU A 93 -2.66 7.16 -15.38
N ARG A 94 -1.53 7.65 -14.85
CA ARG A 94 -0.33 8.00 -15.63
C ARG A 94 0.75 6.91 -15.70
N ILE A 95 0.71 5.89 -14.85
CA ILE A 95 1.69 4.79 -14.87
C ILE A 95 1.54 3.98 -16.15
N ARG A 96 2.68 3.63 -16.77
CA ARG A 96 2.74 2.72 -17.92
C ARG A 96 3.90 1.72 -17.76
N PRO A 97 3.69 0.43 -17.99
CA PRO A 97 2.37 -0.18 -18.21
C PRO A 97 1.45 -0.03 -17.00
N LEU A 98 0.13 -0.16 -17.21
CA LEU A 98 -0.83 -0.19 -16.11
C LEU A 98 -0.53 -1.39 -15.20
N PRO A 99 -0.74 -1.28 -13.88
CA PRO A 99 -0.66 -2.44 -13.00
C PRO A 99 -1.79 -3.43 -13.31
N ASP A 100 -1.49 -4.72 -13.26
CA ASP A 100 -2.50 -5.78 -13.39
C ASP A 100 -3.33 -5.90 -12.11
N VAL A 101 -2.69 -5.67 -10.96
CA VAL A 101 -3.31 -5.78 -9.63
C VAL A 101 -2.94 -4.56 -8.79
N ILE A 102 -3.91 -3.98 -8.11
CA ILE A 102 -3.72 -3.01 -7.05
C ILE A 102 -4.13 -3.67 -5.73
N VAL A 103 -3.23 -3.66 -4.75
CA VAL A 103 -3.53 -4.01 -3.36
C VAL A 103 -3.47 -2.71 -2.56
N GLU A 104 -4.58 -2.32 -2.00
CA GLU A 104 -4.71 -1.09 -1.21
C GLU A 104 -5.51 -1.35 0.05
N ASP A 105 -5.34 -0.54 1.08
CA ASP A 105 -6.19 -0.61 2.25
C ASP A 105 -7.47 0.23 2.08
N ASP A 106 -8.41 0.05 3.02
CA ASP A 106 -9.73 0.70 2.98
C ASP A 106 -9.70 2.14 3.49
N CYS A 107 -8.54 2.70 3.81
CA CYS A 107 -8.35 4.09 4.26
C CYS A 107 -9.29 4.50 5.41
N GLU A 108 -9.64 3.57 6.29
CA GLU A 108 -10.66 3.75 7.35
C GLU A 108 -10.40 4.99 8.22
N SER A 109 -9.13 5.28 8.53
CA SER A 109 -8.75 6.39 9.41
C SER A 109 -8.76 7.76 8.76
N ILE A 110 -8.70 7.84 7.41
CA ILE A 110 -8.47 9.10 6.70
C ILE A 110 -9.60 9.50 5.73
N GLY A 111 -10.67 8.71 5.63
CA GLY A 111 -11.82 9.07 4.79
C GLY A 111 -12.41 7.94 3.95
N GLY A 112 -11.86 6.75 4.04
CA GLY A 112 -12.38 5.57 3.37
C GLY A 112 -12.32 5.67 1.84
N LYS A 113 -13.37 5.28 1.16
CA LYS A 113 -13.42 5.17 -0.31
C LYS A 113 -13.02 6.44 -1.08
N VAL A 114 -13.13 7.61 -0.47
CA VAL A 114 -12.75 8.88 -1.12
C VAL A 114 -11.23 8.97 -1.31
N GLU A 115 -10.48 8.41 -0.38
CA GLU A 115 -9.01 8.41 -0.40
C GLU A 115 -8.40 7.20 -1.13
N MET A 116 -9.19 6.15 -1.37
CA MET A 116 -8.74 4.96 -2.09
C MET A 116 -8.46 5.25 -3.56
N VAL A 117 -7.64 4.39 -4.18
CA VAL A 117 -7.30 4.48 -5.61
C VAL A 117 -8.42 3.94 -6.48
N TYR A 118 -8.71 2.64 -6.36
CA TYR A 118 -9.55 1.93 -7.31
C TYR A 118 -10.99 2.47 -7.41
N PRO A 119 -11.68 2.82 -6.33
CA PRO A 119 -13.04 3.39 -6.43
C PRO A 119 -13.10 4.67 -7.27
N ASN A 120 -12.00 5.41 -7.32
CA ASN A 120 -11.92 6.72 -7.97
C ASN A 120 -11.29 6.69 -9.37
N LEU A 121 -10.86 5.52 -9.88
CA LEU A 121 -10.36 5.36 -11.25
C LEU A 121 -11.47 5.53 -12.28
N LYS A 122 -11.07 5.93 -13.50
CA LYS A 122 -11.95 5.94 -14.66
C LYS A 122 -12.48 4.54 -14.96
N PRO A 123 -13.76 4.42 -15.43
CA PRO A 123 -14.38 3.12 -15.68
C PRO A 123 -13.58 2.20 -16.61
N GLU A 124 -12.98 2.77 -17.66
CA GLU A 124 -12.19 2.02 -18.64
C GLU A 124 -10.88 1.43 -18.05
N LEU A 125 -10.37 1.99 -16.95
CA LEU A 125 -9.21 1.46 -16.23
C LEU A 125 -9.61 0.39 -15.22
N LYS A 126 -10.76 0.57 -14.55
CA LYS A 126 -11.29 -0.42 -13.61
C LYS A 126 -11.46 -1.80 -14.25
N ASN A 127 -11.85 -1.85 -15.53
CA ASN A 127 -12.00 -3.11 -16.24
C ASN A 127 -10.68 -3.82 -16.58
N LYS A 128 -9.55 -3.12 -16.45
CA LYS A 128 -8.21 -3.64 -16.77
C LYS A 128 -7.36 -3.95 -15.53
N ILE A 129 -7.79 -3.52 -14.38
CA ILE A 129 -7.02 -3.59 -13.14
C ILE A 129 -7.80 -4.41 -12.12
N LYS A 130 -7.20 -5.44 -11.57
CA LYS A 130 -7.73 -6.17 -10.43
C LYS A 130 -7.53 -5.35 -9.16
N SER A 131 -8.60 -5.12 -8.39
CA SER A 131 -8.50 -4.50 -7.08
C SER A 131 -8.62 -5.53 -5.97
N ILE A 132 -7.73 -5.44 -5.00
CA ILE A 132 -7.76 -6.19 -3.75
C ILE A 132 -7.70 -5.17 -2.62
N VAL A 133 -8.78 -5.07 -1.87
CA VAL A 133 -8.88 -4.17 -0.73
C VAL A 133 -8.61 -4.95 0.55
N VAL A 134 -7.70 -4.45 1.37
CA VAL A 134 -7.39 -5.02 2.68
C VAL A 134 -7.85 -4.05 3.77
N LYS A 135 -7.94 -4.51 5.01
CA LYS A 135 -8.19 -3.61 6.13
C LYS A 135 -6.95 -2.78 6.44
N GLU A 136 -7.15 -1.47 6.68
CA GLU A 136 -6.06 -0.60 7.14
C GLU A 136 -5.37 -1.22 8.36
N SER A 137 -4.04 -1.25 8.36
CA SER A 137 -3.21 -1.92 9.36
C SER A 137 -3.49 -3.42 9.58
N GLY A 138 -4.28 -4.06 8.72
CA GLY A 138 -4.60 -5.49 8.80
C GLY A 138 -3.57 -6.40 8.12
N GLY A 139 -2.73 -5.83 7.26
CA GLY A 139 -1.71 -6.58 6.53
C GLY A 139 -2.25 -7.42 5.38
N ILE A 140 -1.34 -8.17 4.76
CA ILE A 140 -1.60 -8.98 3.56
C ILE A 140 -1.31 -10.47 3.77
N ASP A 141 -1.07 -10.90 4.99
CA ASP A 141 -0.63 -12.29 5.28
C ASP A 141 -1.65 -13.34 4.86
N TYR A 142 -2.94 -13.01 4.92
CA TYR A 142 -4.04 -13.91 4.55
C TYR A 142 -4.28 -14.00 3.04
N LEU A 143 -3.67 -13.14 2.23
CA LEU A 143 -3.79 -13.21 0.78
C LEU A 143 -3.05 -14.45 0.25
N PRO A 144 -3.46 -15.00 -0.92
CA PRO A 144 -2.80 -16.15 -1.51
C PRO A 144 -1.30 -15.98 -1.67
N ASP A 145 -0.56 -17.04 -1.46
CA ASP A 145 0.88 -17.11 -1.72
C ASP A 145 1.18 -17.19 -3.21
N GLU A 146 0.29 -17.83 -3.96
CA GLU A 146 0.44 -18.01 -5.39
C GLU A 146 -0.18 -16.84 -6.16
N ILE A 147 0.59 -16.23 -7.07
CA ILE A 147 0.13 -15.12 -7.92
C ILE A 147 -1.07 -15.51 -8.76
N SER A 148 -1.09 -16.73 -9.29
CA SER A 148 -2.19 -17.24 -10.09
C SER A 148 -3.51 -17.30 -9.32
N GLU A 149 -3.45 -17.49 -8.02
CA GLU A 149 -4.60 -17.44 -7.12
C GLU A 149 -4.94 -16.00 -6.73
N LEU A 150 -3.93 -15.16 -6.50
CA LEU A 150 -4.10 -13.75 -6.18
C LEU A 150 -4.89 -13.01 -7.26
N VAL A 151 -4.57 -13.24 -8.55
CA VAL A 151 -5.31 -12.62 -9.67
C VAL A 151 -6.76 -13.09 -9.77
N LYS A 152 -7.07 -14.28 -9.26
CA LYS A 152 -8.43 -14.85 -9.22
C LYS A 152 -9.15 -14.55 -7.88
N TRP A 153 -8.43 -14.00 -6.92
CA TRP A 153 -8.93 -13.74 -5.58
C TRP A 153 -10.15 -12.83 -5.61
N ASN A 154 -11.28 -13.30 -5.11
CA ASN A 154 -12.46 -12.49 -4.89
C ASN A 154 -12.75 -12.46 -3.40
N TRP A 155 -12.68 -11.28 -2.81
CA TRP A 155 -13.16 -11.06 -1.46
C TRP A 155 -14.66 -11.36 -1.42
N LYS A 156 -15.08 -12.31 -0.57
CA LYS A 156 -16.48 -12.56 -0.26
C LYS A 156 -16.87 -11.77 0.97
#